data_6d58d1e08ae5cc405bb3e3e9d93bf9dd
#
_entry.id   6d58d1e08ae5cc405bb3e3e9d93bf9dd
#
_cell.length_a   1.000
_cell.length_b   1.000
_cell.length_c   1.000
_cell.angle_alpha   90.00
_cell.angle_beta   90.00
_cell.angle_gamma   90.00
#
_symmetry.space_group_name_H-M   'P 1'
#
loop_
_entity.id
_entity.type
_entity.pdbx_description
1 polymer ?
#
loop_
_entity_poly.entity_id
_entity_poly.type
_entity_poly.pdbx_seq_one_letter_code
_entity_poly.pdbx_strand_id
1 'polypeptide(L)'
;MAANGGRHHIGPESGRLTLRTYRSGLAAQAGHDLTIDVTRWSGQVDSDRLDATIDLTSLAIREGRGGIKPLTDRDRRDITGQAGKSLDTGRYPEASFSATGFAPDATGGGTIDGTLTLHGQSRPLRLTVTRTGDGRYQATAAVVQSQFGIKPYSGMFGALKLRDEVELEVTVQLPAAPDGSP
;
A
#
# COMPACT_ATOMS: atom_id res chain seq x y z
N MET A 1 -26.73 -12.48 18.56
CA MET A 1 -26.58 -13.38 17.40
C MET A 1 -25.46 -12.82 16.56
N ALA A 2 -24.35 -13.52 16.48
CA ALA A 2 -23.24 -13.12 15.65
C ALA A 2 -23.66 -13.24 14.18
N ALA A 3 -23.65 -12.12 13.46
CA ALA A 3 -23.75 -12.16 12.01
C ALA A 3 -22.62 -13.06 11.50
N ASN A 4 -22.97 -14.04 10.69
CA ASN A 4 -22.06 -14.99 10.07
C ASN A 4 -21.22 -14.24 9.02
N GLY A 5 -20.32 -13.39 9.50
CA GLY A 5 -19.34 -12.68 8.67
C GLY A 5 -18.35 -13.71 8.17
N GLY A 6 -18.59 -14.25 6.98
CA GLY A 6 -17.68 -15.19 6.36
C GLY A 6 -16.30 -14.56 6.23
N ARG A 7 -15.25 -15.35 6.47
CA ARG A 7 -13.88 -14.95 6.17
C ARG A 7 -13.71 -14.80 4.66
N HIS A 8 -13.26 -13.64 4.22
CA HIS A 8 -13.01 -13.33 2.82
C HIS A 8 -11.51 -13.30 2.56
N HIS A 9 -11.09 -13.96 1.50
CA HIS A 9 -9.75 -13.82 0.97
C HIS A 9 -9.72 -12.63 0.02
N ILE A 10 -8.68 -11.79 0.12
CA ILE A 10 -8.42 -10.66 -0.76
C ILE A 10 -7.01 -10.75 -1.33
N GLY A 11 -6.84 -10.30 -2.55
CA GLY A 11 -5.57 -10.35 -3.27
C GLY A 11 -5.68 -9.69 -4.65
N PRO A 12 -4.70 -9.89 -5.53
CA PRO A 12 -4.68 -9.30 -6.87
C PRO A 12 -5.89 -9.67 -7.74
N GLU A 13 -6.53 -10.81 -7.46
CA GLU A 13 -7.74 -11.28 -8.15
C GLU A 13 -9.00 -10.50 -7.78
N SER A 14 -9.03 -9.93 -6.56
CA SER A 14 -10.18 -9.18 -6.03
C SER A 14 -9.91 -7.70 -5.85
N GLY A 15 -8.68 -7.24 -6.10
CA GLY A 15 -8.31 -5.87 -5.82
C GLY A 15 -6.95 -5.45 -6.34
N ARG A 16 -6.54 -4.27 -5.92
CA ARG A 16 -5.24 -3.70 -6.25
C ARG A 16 -4.63 -3.03 -5.03
N LEU A 17 -3.33 -3.24 -4.83
CA LEU A 17 -2.52 -2.53 -3.85
C LEU A 17 -1.54 -1.62 -4.59
N THR A 18 -1.60 -0.33 -4.31
CA THR A 18 -0.84 0.72 -5.00
C THR A 18 -0.11 1.58 -3.97
N LEU A 19 1.13 1.92 -4.28
CA LEU A 19 1.93 2.89 -3.54
C LEU A 19 2.14 4.12 -4.43
N ARG A 20 2.10 5.32 -3.83
CA ARG A 20 2.46 6.57 -4.49
C ARG A 20 3.61 7.22 -3.75
N THR A 21 4.65 7.56 -4.52
CA THR A 21 5.81 8.30 -4.02
C THR A 21 5.91 9.63 -4.73
N TYR A 22 6.39 10.63 -4.00
CA TYR A 22 6.49 11.99 -4.50
C TYR A 22 7.93 12.47 -4.46
N ARG A 23 8.36 13.10 -5.54
CA ARG A 23 9.67 13.74 -5.65
C ARG A 23 9.74 15.01 -4.79
N SER A 24 10.95 15.34 -4.36
CA SER A 24 11.25 16.55 -3.59
C SER A 24 12.71 16.99 -3.81
N GLY A 25 13.09 18.10 -3.19
CA GLY A 25 14.43 18.65 -3.29
C GLY A 25 14.58 19.68 -4.43
N LEU A 26 15.77 20.26 -4.54
CA LEU A 26 16.05 21.33 -5.50
C LEU A 26 15.97 20.88 -6.97
N ALA A 27 16.28 19.62 -7.24
CA ALA A 27 16.19 19.01 -8.57
C ALA A 27 14.92 18.16 -8.75
N ALA A 28 13.85 18.44 -8.01
CA ALA A 28 12.58 17.67 -8.09
C ALA A 28 12.04 17.59 -9.53
N GLN A 29 12.24 18.62 -10.36
CA GLN A 29 11.79 18.61 -11.75
C GLN A 29 12.47 17.54 -12.62
N ALA A 30 13.64 17.02 -12.23
CA ALA A 30 14.30 15.94 -12.93
C ALA A 30 13.79 14.54 -12.55
N GLY A 31 13.06 14.43 -11.45
CA GLY A 31 12.50 13.18 -10.95
C GLY A 31 11.03 13.00 -11.36
N HIS A 32 10.48 11.85 -10.98
CA HIS A 32 9.08 11.48 -11.23
C HIS A 32 8.34 11.22 -9.93
N ASP A 33 7.08 11.60 -9.89
CA ASP A 33 6.12 11.05 -8.94
C ASP A 33 5.71 9.69 -9.47
N LEU A 34 5.79 8.66 -8.63
CA LEU A 34 5.61 7.28 -9.08
C LEU A 34 4.30 6.70 -8.55
N THR A 35 3.64 5.95 -9.41
CA THR A 35 2.58 5.02 -9.04
C THR A 35 3.13 3.60 -9.21
N ILE A 36 3.17 2.86 -8.12
CA ILE A 36 3.79 1.54 -8.02
C ILE A 36 2.72 0.54 -7.62
N ASP A 37 2.54 -0.50 -8.42
CA ASP A 37 1.67 -1.61 -8.05
C ASP A 37 2.47 -2.68 -7.30
N VAL A 38 1.86 -3.26 -6.27
CA VAL A 38 2.32 -4.49 -5.63
C VAL A 38 1.56 -5.63 -6.28
N THR A 39 2.24 -6.48 -7.03
CA THR A 39 1.58 -7.50 -7.86
C THR A 39 1.32 -8.81 -7.13
N ARG A 40 1.99 -9.05 -5.99
CA ARG A 40 1.76 -10.21 -5.12
C ARG A 40 1.52 -9.75 -3.69
N TRP A 41 0.32 -9.96 -3.23
CA TRP A 41 -0.13 -9.71 -1.87
C TRP A 41 -1.34 -10.57 -1.58
N SER A 42 -1.63 -10.82 -0.33
CA SER A 42 -2.82 -11.55 0.10
C SER A 42 -3.31 -11.03 1.43
N GLY A 43 -4.59 -11.17 1.70
CA GLY A 43 -5.16 -10.84 2.99
C GLY A 43 -6.38 -11.69 3.29
N GLN A 44 -6.73 -11.71 4.56
CA GLN A 44 -7.95 -12.31 5.07
C GLN A 44 -8.69 -11.28 5.89
N VAL A 45 -9.95 -11.08 5.55
CA VAL A 45 -10.86 -10.12 6.20
C VAL A 45 -12.04 -10.90 6.75
N ASP A 46 -12.40 -10.65 7.99
CA ASP A 46 -13.66 -11.06 8.59
C ASP A 46 -14.30 -9.88 9.34
N SER A 47 -15.30 -10.11 10.15
CA SER A 47 -16.07 -9.05 10.82
C SER A 47 -15.26 -8.18 11.76
N ASP A 48 -14.16 -8.68 12.31
CA ASP A 48 -13.39 -8.02 13.37
C ASP A 48 -11.86 -8.14 13.17
N ARG A 49 -11.41 -8.77 12.10
CA ARG A 49 -9.98 -9.02 11.86
C ARG A 49 -9.59 -8.80 10.42
N LEU A 50 -8.44 -8.21 10.23
CA LEU A 50 -7.74 -8.09 8.96
C LEU A 50 -6.28 -8.51 9.15
N ASP A 51 -5.86 -9.51 8.39
CA ASP A 51 -4.44 -9.88 8.26
C ASP A 51 -4.05 -9.81 6.78
N ALA A 52 -2.91 -9.20 6.49
CA ALA A 52 -2.40 -9.10 5.13
C ALA A 52 -0.89 -9.34 5.08
N THR A 53 -0.44 -9.95 4.00
CA THR A 53 0.98 -10.16 3.66
C THR A 53 1.26 -9.56 2.29
N ILE A 54 2.33 -8.80 2.19
CA ILE A 54 2.73 -8.03 1.02
C ILE A 54 4.13 -8.46 0.59
N ASP A 55 4.27 -9.00 -0.62
CA ASP A 55 5.56 -9.35 -1.19
C ASP A 55 6.23 -8.10 -1.79
N LEU A 56 7.24 -7.59 -1.09
CA LEU A 56 7.99 -6.39 -1.48
C LEU A 56 8.91 -6.61 -2.70
N THR A 57 9.12 -7.86 -3.11
CA THR A 57 9.86 -8.20 -4.33
C THR A 57 8.99 -8.10 -5.59
N SER A 58 7.69 -7.83 -5.42
CA SER A 58 6.69 -7.79 -6.49
C SER A 58 6.30 -6.38 -6.94
N LEU A 59 7.12 -5.38 -6.61
CA LEU A 59 6.88 -3.99 -7.00
C LEU A 59 7.01 -3.82 -8.53
N ALA A 60 6.04 -3.14 -9.13
CA ALA A 60 6.02 -2.81 -10.55
C ALA A 60 5.68 -1.34 -10.76
N ILE A 61 6.55 -0.60 -11.43
CA ILE A 61 6.30 0.81 -11.74
C ILE A 61 5.24 0.90 -12.83
N ARG A 62 4.03 1.33 -12.46
CA ARG A 62 2.93 1.51 -13.40
C ARG A 62 3.04 2.83 -14.16
N GLU A 63 3.28 3.92 -13.44
CA GLU A 63 3.29 5.26 -13.98
C GLU A 63 4.35 6.13 -13.31
N GLY A 64 4.95 7.03 -14.09
CA GLY A 64 5.78 8.13 -13.60
C GLY A 64 5.26 9.43 -14.17
N ARG A 65 4.92 10.38 -13.30
CA ARG A 65 4.45 11.72 -13.70
C ARG A 65 5.53 12.76 -13.44
N GLY A 66 5.61 13.74 -14.33
CA GLY A 66 6.66 14.77 -14.31
C GLY A 66 7.96 14.25 -14.91
N GLY A 67 9.08 14.78 -14.43
CA GLY A 67 10.38 14.49 -15.01
C GLY A 67 10.63 15.24 -16.31
N ILE A 68 11.86 15.16 -16.82
CA ILE A 68 12.26 15.85 -18.07
C ILE A 68 11.78 15.07 -19.29
N LYS A 69 11.62 13.74 -19.17
CA LYS A 69 11.18 12.83 -20.23
C LYS A 69 10.39 11.66 -19.63
N PRO A 70 9.52 10.99 -20.41
CA PRO A 70 8.81 9.82 -19.95
C PRO A 70 9.76 8.70 -19.51
N LEU A 71 9.30 7.86 -18.55
CA LEU A 71 10.04 6.68 -18.12
C LEU A 71 10.09 5.62 -19.21
N THR A 72 11.28 5.13 -19.51
CA THR A 72 11.48 3.95 -20.35
C THR A 72 11.32 2.66 -19.51
N ASP A 73 11.23 1.51 -20.17
CA ASP A 73 11.21 0.22 -19.47
C ASP A 73 12.51 -0.06 -18.71
N ARG A 74 13.62 0.47 -19.20
CA ARG A 74 14.91 0.41 -18.49
C ARG A 74 14.84 1.23 -17.21
N ASP A 75 14.35 2.47 -17.27
CA ASP A 75 14.19 3.33 -16.10
C ASP A 75 13.30 2.65 -15.06
N ARG A 76 12.19 2.02 -15.48
CA ARG A 76 11.29 1.29 -14.57
C ARG A 76 12.01 0.15 -13.85
N ARG A 77 12.82 -0.64 -14.56
CA ARG A 77 13.62 -1.73 -13.96
C ARG A 77 14.65 -1.19 -12.97
N ASP A 78 15.35 -0.11 -13.34
CA ASP A 78 16.37 0.50 -12.49
C ASP A 78 15.75 1.08 -11.21
N ILE A 79 14.59 1.73 -11.31
CA ILE A 79 13.82 2.25 -10.17
C ILE A 79 13.34 1.09 -9.27
N THR A 80 12.81 0.01 -9.86
CA THR A 80 12.39 -1.18 -9.09
C THR A 80 13.56 -1.79 -8.35
N GLY A 81 14.72 -1.91 -8.99
CA GLY A 81 15.95 -2.39 -8.37
C GLY A 81 16.42 -1.48 -7.22
N GLN A 82 16.30 -0.17 -7.39
CA GLN A 82 16.64 0.80 -6.34
C GLN A 82 15.66 0.72 -5.16
N ALA A 83 14.37 0.56 -5.42
CA ALA A 83 13.35 0.36 -4.38
C ALA A 83 13.66 -0.91 -3.56
N GLY A 84 13.99 -2.02 -4.22
CA GLY A 84 14.40 -3.25 -3.56
C GLY A 84 15.61 -3.08 -2.63
N LYS A 85 16.59 -2.28 -3.05
CA LYS A 85 17.76 -1.94 -2.21
C LYS A 85 17.37 -1.07 -1.02
N SER A 86 16.52 -0.06 -1.22
CA SER A 86 16.07 0.84 -0.14
C SER A 86 15.25 0.09 0.91
N LEU A 87 14.43 -0.85 0.47
CA LEU A 87 13.61 -1.71 1.34
C LEU A 87 14.37 -2.91 1.90
N ASP A 88 15.62 -3.15 1.45
CA ASP A 88 16.42 -4.33 1.79
C ASP A 88 15.62 -5.63 1.61
N THR A 89 15.02 -5.80 0.43
CA THR A 89 14.13 -6.93 0.14
C THR A 89 14.85 -8.27 0.17
N GLY A 90 16.17 -8.30 0.08
CA GLY A 90 16.97 -9.51 0.30
C GLY A 90 16.89 -10.02 1.73
N ARG A 91 16.74 -9.13 2.71
CA ARG A 91 16.59 -9.44 4.13
C ARG A 91 15.14 -9.40 4.60
N TYR A 92 14.37 -8.48 4.05
CA TYR A 92 12.97 -8.24 4.41
C TYR A 92 12.09 -8.30 3.15
N PRO A 93 11.87 -9.51 2.59
CA PRO A 93 11.12 -9.65 1.34
C PRO A 93 9.63 -9.35 1.49
N GLU A 94 9.12 -9.35 2.72
CA GLU A 94 7.69 -9.20 3.01
C GLU A 94 7.43 -8.10 4.03
N ALA A 95 6.28 -7.47 3.89
CA ALA A 95 5.63 -6.68 4.92
C ALA A 95 4.34 -7.36 5.35
N SER A 96 3.89 -7.11 6.57
CA SER A 96 2.61 -7.63 7.08
C SER A 96 1.81 -6.55 7.80
N PHE A 97 0.50 -6.64 7.69
CA PHE A 97 -0.43 -5.80 8.44
C PHE A 97 -1.42 -6.67 9.18
N SER A 98 -1.62 -6.39 10.46
CA SER A 98 -2.61 -7.07 11.29
C SER A 98 -3.44 -6.05 12.05
N ALA A 99 -4.75 -6.24 12.06
CA ALA A 99 -5.66 -5.42 12.82
C ALA A 99 -6.79 -6.26 13.42
N THR A 100 -7.29 -5.82 14.59
CA THR A 100 -8.48 -6.34 15.22
C THR A 100 -9.42 -5.17 15.49
N GLY A 101 -10.66 -5.31 15.04
CA GLY A 101 -11.67 -4.27 15.17
C GLY A 101 -11.70 -3.32 13.97
N PHE A 102 -12.89 -2.94 13.65
CA PHE A 102 -13.24 -1.96 12.63
C PHE A 102 -14.16 -0.92 13.26
N ALA A 103 -13.86 0.35 13.09
CA ALA A 103 -14.69 1.46 13.56
C ALA A 103 -15.50 2.01 12.38
N PRO A 104 -16.74 1.50 12.14
CA PRO A 104 -17.54 1.92 11.00
C PRO A 104 -18.05 3.35 11.17
N ASP A 105 -18.26 4.01 10.05
CA ASP A 105 -18.91 5.32 9.97
C ASP A 105 -20.32 5.21 9.37
N ALA A 106 -21.05 6.34 9.32
CA ALA A 106 -22.41 6.40 8.80
C ALA A 106 -22.50 6.17 7.27
N THR A 107 -21.39 6.18 6.54
CA THR A 107 -21.34 6.02 5.08
C THR A 107 -21.07 4.57 4.65
N GLY A 108 -20.86 3.67 5.61
CA GLY A 108 -20.47 2.27 5.38
C GLY A 108 -18.96 2.09 5.15
N GLY A 109 -18.17 3.14 5.36
CA GLY A 109 -16.74 3.13 5.50
C GLY A 109 -16.33 3.14 6.97
N GLY A 110 -15.15 3.73 7.28
CA GLY A 110 -14.66 3.90 8.65
C GLY A 110 -13.15 3.84 8.76
N THR A 111 -12.66 3.41 9.92
CA THR A 111 -11.21 3.28 10.17
C THR A 111 -10.86 1.90 10.71
N ILE A 112 -9.65 1.47 10.39
CA ILE A 112 -9.03 0.25 10.90
C ILE A 112 -7.71 0.64 11.52
N ASP A 113 -7.56 0.42 12.82
CA ASP A 113 -6.29 0.59 13.52
C ASP A 113 -5.58 -0.75 13.62
N GLY A 114 -4.36 -0.81 13.11
CA GLY A 114 -3.57 -2.03 13.10
C GLY A 114 -2.09 -1.77 13.29
N THR A 115 -1.32 -2.82 13.08
CA THR A 115 0.14 -2.81 13.14
C THR A 115 0.71 -3.22 11.79
N LEU A 116 1.50 -2.33 11.20
CA LEU A 116 2.34 -2.63 10.03
C LEU A 116 3.71 -3.09 10.50
N THR A 117 4.15 -4.23 10.02
CA THR A 117 5.54 -4.70 10.13
C THR A 117 6.21 -4.54 8.77
N LEU A 118 7.23 -3.71 8.71
CA LEU A 118 7.97 -3.35 7.51
C LEU A 118 9.45 -3.18 7.87
N HIS A 119 10.35 -3.71 7.06
CA HIS A 119 11.80 -3.60 7.26
C HIS A 119 12.24 -4.05 8.67
N GLY A 120 11.61 -5.10 9.21
CA GLY A 120 11.88 -5.62 10.55
C GLY A 120 11.37 -4.74 11.71
N GLN A 121 10.62 -3.67 11.44
CA GLN A 121 10.05 -2.77 12.44
C GLN A 121 8.53 -2.87 12.43
N SER A 122 7.92 -2.90 13.61
CA SER A 122 6.46 -2.89 13.76
C SER A 122 6.00 -1.52 14.30
N ARG A 123 5.03 -0.90 13.63
CA ARG A 123 4.47 0.41 14.00
C ARG A 123 2.96 0.42 13.83
N PRO A 124 2.25 1.19 14.65
CA PRO A 124 0.83 1.44 14.42
C PRO A 124 0.60 2.09 13.05
N LEU A 125 -0.45 1.65 12.38
CA LEU A 125 -0.92 2.25 11.13
C LEU A 125 -2.44 2.26 11.11
N ARG A 126 -3.01 3.43 10.81
CA ARG A 126 -4.45 3.59 10.62
C ARG A 126 -4.78 3.56 9.12
N LEU A 127 -5.72 2.72 8.75
CA LEU A 127 -6.33 2.74 7.44
C LEU A 127 -7.64 3.53 7.50
N THR A 128 -7.85 4.44 6.56
CA THR A 128 -9.15 5.05 6.31
C THR A 128 -9.84 4.27 5.21
N VAL A 129 -11.03 3.74 5.48
CA VAL A 129 -11.80 2.90 4.57
C VAL A 129 -12.98 3.68 4.05
N THR A 130 -13.16 3.70 2.74
CA THR A 130 -14.30 4.31 2.05
C THR A 130 -15.02 3.25 1.24
N ARG A 131 -16.34 3.16 1.39
CA ARG A 131 -17.18 2.35 0.50
C ARG A 131 -17.39 3.11 -0.80
N THR A 132 -16.94 2.53 -1.92
CA THR A 132 -17.01 3.17 -3.24
C THR A 132 -18.09 2.58 -4.16
N GLY A 133 -18.78 1.54 -3.69
CA GLY A 133 -19.85 0.86 -4.42
C GLY A 133 -20.30 -0.40 -3.68
N ASP A 134 -21.16 -1.17 -4.29
CA ASP A 134 -21.64 -2.44 -3.72
C ASP A 134 -20.50 -3.44 -3.62
N GLY A 135 -20.15 -3.80 -2.38
CA GLY A 135 -19.01 -4.65 -2.08
C GLY A 135 -17.63 -4.05 -2.41
N ARG A 136 -17.57 -2.80 -2.89
CA ARG A 136 -16.30 -2.14 -3.22
C ARG A 136 -15.84 -1.23 -2.11
N TYR A 137 -14.58 -1.42 -1.74
CA TYR A 137 -13.94 -0.63 -0.69
C TYR A 137 -12.58 -0.13 -1.16
N GLN A 138 -12.25 1.07 -0.70
CA GLN A 138 -10.93 1.66 -0.84
C GLN A 138 -10.38 1.94 0.54
N ALA A 139 -9.20 1.45 0.84
CA ALA A 139 -8.47 1.77 2.07
C ALA A 139 -7.24 2.60 1.71
N THR A 140 -6.98 3.65 2.47
CA THR A 140 -5.82 4.53 2.29
C THR A 140 -5.06 4.70 3.59
N ALA A 141 -3.74 4.88 3.50
CA ALA A 141 -2.88 5.23 4.61
C ALA A 141 -1.64 5.97 4.12
N ALA A 142 -0.96 6.66 5.03
CA ALA A 142 0.36 7.24 4.82
C ALA A 142 1.39 6.44 5.63
N VAL A 143 2.46 6.00 4.96
CA VAL A 143 3.57 5.27 5.57
C VAL A 143 4.80 6.16 5.55
N VAL A 144 5.34 6.48 6.73
CA VAL A 144 6.55 7.29 6.87
C VAL A 144 7.76 6.35 6.93
N GLN A 145 8.56 6.33 5.87
CA GLN A 145 9.66 5.37 5.66
C GLN A 145 10.69 5.39 6.80
N SER A 146 11.06 6.58 7.27
CA SER A 146 12.05 6.73 8.35
C SER A 146 11.62 6.12 9.68
N GLN A 147 10.31 6.02 9.95
CA GLN A 147 9.79 5.34 11.14
C GLN A 147 10.07 3.84 11.13
N PHE A 148 10.32 3.26 9.96
CA PHE A 148 10.69 1.85 9.79
C PHE A 148 12.18 1.65 9.53
N GLY A 149 13.00 2.69 9.76
CA GLY A 149 14.44 2.63 9.51
C GLY A 149 14.82 2.62 8.02
N ILE A 150 13.88 2.92 7.14
CA ILE A 150 14.11 3.02 5.70
C ILE A 150 14.55 4.44 5.39
N LYS A 151 15.70 4.58 4.73
CA LYS A 151 16.16 5.88 4.27
C LYS A 151 15.51 6.21 2.92
N PRO A 152 14.74 7.30 2.81
CA PRO A 152 14.16 7.72 1.54
C PRO A 152 15.23 7.91 0.47
N TYR A 153 14.90 7.57 -0.78
CA TYR A 153 15.82 7.73 -1.90
C TYR A 153 16.36 9.16 -1.99
N SER A 154 17.66 9.26 -2.24
CA SER A 154 18.35 10.52 -2.47
C SER A 154 19.38 10.31 -3.59
N GLY A 155 19.26 11.08 -4.66
CA GLY A 155 20.16 11.06 -5.81
C GLY A 155 20.67 12.45 -6.14
N MET A 156 21.51 12.56 -7.19
CA MET A 156 22.08 13.83 -7.65
C MET A 156 22.73 14.64 -6.51
N PHE A 157 23.57 13.97 -5.70
CA PHE A 157 24.20 14.56 -4.51
C PHE A 157 23.22 15.17 -3.51
N GLY A 158 22.01 14.59 -3.38
CA GLY A 158 20.97 15.05 -2.46
C GLY A 158 20.03 16.11 -3.04
N ALA A 159 20.24 16.55 -4.28
CA ALA A 159 19.37 17.53 -4.93
C ALA A 159 18.01 16.91 -5.37
N LEU A 160 17.98 15.63 -5.73
CA LEU A 160 16.75 14.88 -6.02
C LEU A 160 16.48 13.90 -4.86
N LYS A 161 15.31 14.01 -4.28
CA LYS A 161 14.85 13.14 -3.17
C LYS A 161 13.44 12.66 -3.41
N LEU A 162 13.08 11.55 -2.79
CA LEU A 162 11.68 11.20 -2.54
C LEU A 162 11.26 11.72 -1.16
N ARG A 163 9.98 12.06 -1.02
CA ARG A 163 9.40 12.37 0.29
C ARG A 163 9.50 11.14 1.19
N ASP A 164 9.61 11.39 2.48
CA ASP A 164 9.62 10.32 3.48
C ASP A 164 8.27 9.58 3.57
N GLU A 165 7.19 10.30 3.31
CA GLU A 165 5.84 9.75 3.29
C GLU A 165 5.52 9.11 1.94
N VAL A 166 5.01 7.87 1.99
CA VAL A 166 4.50 7.09 0.87
C VAL A 166 3.01 6.87 1.11
N GLU A 167 2.19 7.23 0.15
CA GLU A 167 0.75 6.94 0.20
C GLU A 167 0.50 5.49 -0.22
N LEU A 168 -0.31 4.80 0.56
CA LEU A 168 -0.80 3.45 0.30
C LEU A 168 -2.28 3.51 -0.04
N GLU A 169 -2.68 2.82 -1.09
CA GLU A 169 -4.07 2.65 -1.49
C GLU A 169 -4.34 1.18 -1.80
N VAL A 170 -5.39 0.64 -1.20
CA VAL A 170 -5.89 -0.70 -1.49
C VAL A 170 -7.33 -0.58 -1.95
N THR A 171 -7.65 -1.10 -3.13
CA THR A 171 -9.02 -1.25 -3.59
C THR A 171 -9.37 -2.72 -3.62
N VAL A 172 -10.52 -3.11 -3.08
CA VAL A 172 -11.00 -4.49 -3.06
C VAL A 172 -12.47 -4.58 -3.42
N GLN A 173 -12.82 -5.69 -4.07
CA GLN A 173 -14.19 -6.13 -4.26
C GLN A 173 -14.44 -7.31 -3.33
N LEU A 174 -15.27 -7.12 -2.33
CA LEU A 174 -15.77 -8.20 -1.48
C LEU A 174 -17.05 -8.77 -2.08
N PRO A 175 -17.32 -10.08 -1.89
CA PRO A 175 -18.62 -10.65 -2.24
C PRO A 175 -19.74 -9.88 -1.52
N ALA A 176 -20.86 -9.70 -2.18
CA ALA A 176 -22.05 -9.18 -1.51
C ALA A 176 -22.36 -10.07 -0.31
N ALA A 177 -22.72 -9.45 0.83
CA ALA A 177 -23.28 -10.22 1.92
C ALA A 177 -24.45 -11.03 1.36
N PRO A 178 -24.60 -12.34 1.69
CA PRO A 178 -25.76 -13.08 1.26
C PRO A 178 -27.00 -12.31 1.76
N ASP A 179 -27.87 -11.93 0.83
CA ASP A 179 -29.13 -11.29 1.16
C ASP A 179 -29.78 -12.15 2.22
N GLY A 180 -29.91 -11.60 3.43
CA GLY A 180 -30.72 -12.21 4.46
C GLY A 180 -32.15 -12.27 3.90
N SER A 181 -32.48 -13.41 3.30
CA SER A 181 -33.89 -13.69 2.99
C SER A 181 -34.72 -13.64 4.27
N PRO A 182 -35.91 -13.06 4.21
CA PRO A 182 -36.76 -12.76 5.33
C PRO A 182 -37.18 -13.98 6.14
#